data_3d2f6cbe28ffe354c1febfe62f6ba4fb
#
_entry.id   3d2f6cbe28ffe354c1febfe62f6ba4fb
#
_cell.length_a   1.000
_cell.length_b   1.000
_cell.length_c   1.000
_cell.angle_alpha   90.00
_cell.angle_beta   90.00
_cell.angle_gamma   90.00
#
_symmetry.space_group_name_H-M   'P 1'
#
loop_
_entity.id
_entity.type
_entity.pdbx_description
1 polymer ?
#
loop_
_entity_poly.entity_id
_entity_poly.type
_entity_poly.pdbx_seq_one_letter_code
_entity_poly.pdbx_strand_id
1 'polypeptide(L)'
;MPAPALPKHPKQRIAARCAQELRAGEVVNLGLGIPTLTANYLDADAGVIFHTENGAFGFGGRPSLDALDSDVTNAGCEPITLPPGAALMDLATSLGAMRNGYIDVTILGALQVDAQGNLANWACRRDGKWWPGIGGAMDLCHGTRKVIAALQHTDKHGRPKILPRCTLPLTGSGCVKVIVTEHAVFDVTDDGLVLREILSHATLDEIRAMTGAPFTLAPTRHAQAAPATPEGLAR
;
A
#
# COMPACT_ATOMS: atom_id res chain seq x y z
N MET A 1 -1.53 7.21 -22.52
CA MET A 1 -0.08 7.34 -22.36
C MET A 1 0.45 6.04 -21.76
N PRO A 2 1.62 5.51 -22.14
CA PRO A 2 2.20 4.37 -21.44
C PRO A 2 2.48 4.75 -20.00
N ALA A 3 2.27 3.81 -19.08
CA ALA A 3 2.57 4.03 -17.68
C ALA A 3 4.06 4.44 -17.51
N PRO A 4 4.38 5.39 -16.60
CA PRO A 4 5.75 5.82 -16.39
C PRO A 4 6.61 4.63 -15.93
N ALA A 5 7.86 4.61 -16.39
CA ALA A 5 8.80 3.56 -16.02
C ALA A 5 9.03 3.54 -14.50
N LEU A 6 8.93 2.36 -13.88
CA LEU A 6 9.10 2.22 -12.44
C LEU A 6 10.56 2.46 -12.01
N PRO A 7 10.80 3.05 -10.84
CA PRO A 7 12.14 3.29 -10.29
C PRO A 7 12.98 2.01 -10.16
N LYS A 8 14.30 2.15 -10.28
CA LYS A 8 15.23 1.02 -10.11
C LYS A 8 15.38 0.59 -8.65
N HIS A 9 15.30 1.53 -7.70
CA HIS A 9 15.45 1.24 -6.28
C HIS A 9 14.23 0.46 -5.76
N PRO A 10 14.40 -0.69 -5.07
CA PRO A 10 13.30 -1.59 -4.68
C PRO A 10 12.16 -0.90 -3.93
N LYS A 11 12.45 -0.17 -2.86
CA LYS A 11 11.43 0.52 -2.06
C LYS A 11 10.66 1.60 -2.84
N GLN A 12 11.37 2.32 -3.71
CA GLN A 12 10.76 3.33 -4.57
C GLN A 12 9.85 2.68 -5.63
N ARG A 13 10.26 1.52 -6.17
CA ARG A 13 9.45 0.75 -7.11
C ARG A 13 8.14 0.30 -6.49
N ILE A 14 8.19 -0.24 -5.26
CA ILE A 14 6.99 -0.63 -4.50
C ILE A 14 6.07 0.59 -4.33
N ALA A 15 6.61 1.71 -3.85
CA ALA A 15 5.83 2.92 -3.60
C ALA A 15 5.20 3.49 -4.88
N ALA A 16 5.98 3.59 -5.98
CA ALA A 16 5.49 4.04 -7.27
C ALA A 16 4.39 3.12 -7.82
N ARG A 17 4.51 1.81 -7.61
CA ARG A 17 3.47 0.87 -8.03
C ARG A 17 2.23 0.94 -7.14
N CYS A 18 2.39 1.17 -5.84
CA CYS A 18 1.26 1.40 -4.93
C CYS A 18 0.47 2.66 -5.33
N ALA A 19 1.13 3.73 -5.77
CA ALA A 19 0.46 4.95 -6.24
C ALA A 19 -0.52 4.68 -7.39
N GLN A 20 -0.23 3.72 -8.26
CA GLN A 20 -1.10 3.32 -9.38
C GLN A 20 -2.37 2.57 -8.94
N GLU A 21 -2.46 2.16 -7.67
CA GLU A 21 -3.65 1.53 -7.09
C GLU A 21 -4.65 2.56 -6.53
N LEU A 22 -4.28 3.85 -6.45
CA LEU A 22 -5.07 4.92 -5.87
C LEU A 22 -5.87 5.68 -6.92
N ARG A 23 -7.01 6.21 -6.51
CA ARG A 23 -7.94 6.94 -7.38
C ARG A 23 -8.31 8.29 -6.77
N ALA A 24 -8.65 9.26 -7.61
CA ALA A 24 -9.18 10.53 -7.18
C ALA A 24 -10.43 10.36 -6.30
N GLY A 25 -10.53 11.14 -5.24
CA GLY A 25 -11.62 11.11 -4.28
C GLY A 25 -11.44 10.08 -3.16
N GLU A 26 -10.47 9.16 -3.25
CA GLU A 26 -10.22 8.19 -2.17
C GLU A 26 -9.52 8.86 -0.98
N VAL A 27 -9.97 8.52 0.22
CA VAL A 27 -9.27 8.80 1.48
C VAL A 27 -8.25 7.70 1.73
N VAL A 28 -6.98 8.07 1.76
CA VAL A 28 -5.86 7.12 1.78
C VAL A 28 -4.99 7.31 3.01
N ASN A 29 -4.83 6.24 3.80
CA ASN A 29 -3.87 6.21 4.89
C ASN A 29 -2.56 5.56 4.43
N LEU A 30 -1.44 6.17 4.78
CA LEU A 30 -0.10 5.66 4.49
C LEU A 30 0.60 5.26 5.78
N GLY A 31 0.89 3.96 5.93
CA GLY A 31 1.72 3.44 7.00
C GLY A 31 3.18 3.89 6.89
N LEU A 32 3.95 3.68 7.93
CA LEU A 32 5.35 4.09 8.02
C LEU A 32 6.27 3.34 7.04
N GLY A 33 7.31 4.02 6.56
CA GLY A 33 8.39 3.44 5.77
C GLY A 33 8.12 3.41 4.28
N ILE A 34 8.00 2.24 3.64
CA ILE A 34 7.73 2.15 2.18
C ILE A 34 6.42 2.85 1.80
N PRO A 35 5.31 2.68 2.54
CA PRO A 35 4.05 3.33 2.21
C PRO A 35 4.12 4.85 2.14
N THR A 36 4.83 5.53 3.03
CA THR A 36 4.93 7.01 3.02
C THR A 36 5.54 7.55 1.73
N LEU A 37 6.42 6.77 1.08
CA LEU A 37 7.01 7.16 -0.19
C LEU A 37 5.99 7.21 -1.35
N THR A 38 4.83 6.60 -1.20
CA THR A 38 3.79 6.55 -2.24
C THR A 38 3.32 7.94 -2.64
N ALA A 39 3.21 8.86 -1.68
CA ALA A 39 2.81 10.24 -1.94
C ALA A 39 3.73 10.97 -2.95
N ASN A 40 5.00 10.59 -3.04
CA ASN A 40 5.96 11.18 -3.96
C ASN A 40 5.73 10.79 -5.44
N TYR A 41 4.83 9.85 -5.71
CA TYR A 41 4.52 9.32 -7.04
C TYR A 41 3.10 9.65 -7.50
N LEU A 42 2.45 10.57 -6.81
CA LEU A 42 1.16 11.14 -7.19
C LEU A 42 1.35 12.58 -7.63
N ASP A 43 0.67 12.96 -8.69
CA ASP A 43 0.60 14.36 -9.11
C ASP A 43 -0.17 15.17 -8.08
N ALA A 44 0.12 16.47 -7.98
CA ALA A 44 -0.52 17.36 -7.00
C ALA A 44 -2.05 17.46 -7.19
N ASP A 45 -2.52 17.20 -8.40
CA ASP A 45 -3.92 17.21 -8.82
C ASP A 45 -4.54 15.79 -8.90
N ALA A 46 -3.85 14.77 -8.40
CA ALA A 46 -4.36 13.39 -8.37
C ALA A 46 -5.68 13.24 -7.61
N GLY A 47 -6.07 14.24 -6.82
CA GLY A 47 -7.34 14.27 -6.10
C GLY A 47 -7.43 13.25 -4.95
N VAL A 48 -6.31 12.69 -4.53
CA VAL A 48 -6.24 11.76 -3.38
C VAL A 48 -6.22 12.55 -2.08
N ILE A 49 -7.02 12.13 -1.10
CA ILE A 49 -7.12 12.78 0.21
C ILE A 49 -6.31 11.96 1.22
N PHE A 50 -5.15 12.47 1.62
CA PHE A 50 -4.31 11.76 2.59
C PHE A 50 -4.83 11.90 4.01
N HIS A 51 -4.77 10.80 4.74
CA HIS A 51 -5.09 10.69 6.16
C HIS A 51 -3.87 10.18 6.93
N THR A 52 -3.65 10.70 8.12
CA THR A 52 -2.70 10.15 9.09
C THR A 52 -3.39 9.86 10.41
N GLU A 53 -3.08 8.70 11.02
CA GLU A 53 -3.80 8.18 12.18
C GLU A 53 -3.81 9.12 13.40
N ASN A 54 -2.81 9.99 13.54
CA ASN A 54 -2.75 10.99 14.60
C ASN A 54 -3.70 12.19 14.41
N GLY A 55 -4.47 12.23 13.30
CA GLY A 55 -5.65 13.08 13.20
C GLY A 55 -5.64 14.15 12.12
N ALA A 56 -4.77 14.08 11.09
CA ALA A 56 -4.86 15.00 9.97
C ALA A 56 -5.50 14.36 8.74
N PHE A 57 -6.48 15.05 8.13
CA PHE A 57 -7.10 14.72 6.85
C PHE A 57 -6.79 15.79 5.81
N GLY A 58 -6.53 15.39 4.57
CA GLY A 58 -6.24 16.29 3.47
C GLY A 58 -4.91 17.02 3.64
N PHE A 59 -3.98 16.43 4.38
CA PHE A 59 -2.64 17.01 4.55
C PHE A 59 -1.84 16.94 3.25
N GLY A 60 -0.90 17.89 3.09
CA GLY A 60 0.01 17.98 1.94
C GLY A 60 1.38 17.40 2.23
N GLY A 61 2.29 17.61 1.27
CA GLY A 61 3.66 17.17 1.35
C GLY A 61 4.48 17.85 2.46
N ARG A 62 5.76 17.53 2.50
CA ARG A 62 6.72 18.12 3.43
C ARG A 62 6.88 19.62 3.15
N PRO A 63 6.80 20.49 4.19
CA PRO A 63 7.05 21.93 4.05
C PRO A 63 8.52 22.21 3.70
N SER A 64 8.78 23.42 3.18
CA SER A 64 10.12 23.98 3.09
C SER A 64 10.69 24.22 4.52
N LEU A 65 12.01 24.34 4.64
CA LEU A 65 12.65 24.49 5.96
C LEU A 65 12.22 25.75 6.72
N ASP A 66 11.90 26.81 6.01
CA ASP A 66 11.44 28.10 6.55
C ASP A 66 9.95 28.10 6.95
N ALA A 67 9.18 27.16 6.42
CA ALA A 67 7.75 26.96 6.73
C ALA A 67 7.49 25.74 7.62
N LEU A 68 8.56 25.13 8.16
CA LEU A 68 8.46 23.93 8.99
C LEU A 68 7.87 24.28 10.35
N ASP A 69 6.79 23.58 10.72
CA ASP A 69 6.20 23.58 12.05
C ASP A 69 6.43 22.20 12.68
N SER A 70 7.13 22.18 13.82
CA SER A 70 7.45 20.93 14.54
C SER A 70 6.23 20.25 15.16
N ASP A 71 5.14 21.00 15.37
CA ASP A 71 3.91 20.51 15.98
C ASP A 71 2.96 19.91 14.93
N VAL A 72 3.22 20.15 13.62
CA VAL A 72 2.41 19.64 12.51
C VAL A 72 3.14 18.50 11.82
N THR A 73 2.90 17.28 12.33
CA THR A 73 3.55 16.07 11.83
C THR A 73 2.55 14.96 11.53
N ASN A 74 2.93 14.04 10.63
CA ASN A 74 2.21 12.78 10.47
C ASN A 74 2.53 11.79 11.61
N ALA A 75 1.87 10.64 11.63
CA ALA A 75 2.11 9.59 12.64
C ALA A 75 3.54 9.00 12.60
N GLY A 76 4.32 9.29 11.56
CA GLY A 76 5.73 8.95 11.42
C GLY A 76 6.67 10.02 11.93
N CYS A 77 6.17 11.07 12.60
CA CYS A 77 6.93 12.24 13.04
C CYS A 77 7.59 13.01 11.88
N GLU A 78 7.08 12.87 10.65
CA GLU A 78 7.53 13.65 9.50
C GLU A 78 6.67 14.92 9.39
N PRO A 79 7.28 16.12 9.23
CA PRO A 79 6.54 17.36 9.04
C PRO A 79 5.66 17.30 7.77
N ILE A 80 4.44 17.81 7.91
CA ILE A 80 3.43 17.89 6.83
C ILE A 80 2.93 19.32 6.68
N THR A 81 2.33 19.63 5.55
CA THR A 81 1.60 20.89 5.34
C THR A 81 0.10 20.67 5.51
N LEU A 82 -0.62 21.73 5.84
CA LEU A 82 -2.09 21.76 5.92
C LEU A 82 -2.62 22.74 4.87
N PRO A 83 -2.85 22.28 3.63
CA PRO A 83 -3.43 23.12 2.60
C PRO A 83 -4.87 23.50 2.93
N PRO A 84 -5.46 24.53 2.31
CA PRO A 84 -6.87 24.89 2.46
C PRO A 84 -7.78 23.68 2.24
N GLY A 85 -8.68 23.44 3.20
CA GLY A 85 -9.55 22.25 3.22
C GLY A 85 -9.03 21.07 4.04
N ALA A 86 -7.78 21.12 4.52
CA ALA A 86 -7.31 20.14 5.49
C ALA A 86 -8.06 20.27 6.83
N ALA A 87 -8.25 19.14 7.50
CA ALA A 87 -8.93 19.07 8.80
C ALA A 87 -8.03 18.38 9.82
N LEU A 88 -8.04 18.90 11.04
CA LEU A 88 -7.40 18.29 12.22
C LEU A 88 -8.49 17.79 13.17
N MET A 89 -8.26 16.62 13.74
CA MET A 89 -9.14 16.00 14.73
C MET A 89 -8.31 15.32 15.82
N ASP A 90 -8.93 15.07 16.96
CA ASP A 90 -8.29 14.29 18.01
C ASP A 90 -8.11 12.82 17.60
N LEU A 91 -7.21 12.14 18.31
CA LEU A 91 -6.84 10.75 18.03
C LEU A 91 -8.05 9.79 18.11
N ALA A 92 -8.97 10.00 19.06
CA ALA A 92 -10.13 9.12 19.21
C ALA A 92 -11.08 9.24 18.02
N THR A 93 -11.31 10.46 17.54
CA THR A 93 -12.09 10.74 16.33
C THR A 93 -11.43 10.12 15.10
N SER A 94 -10.11 10.26 14.95
CA SER A 94 -9.34 9.67 13.86
C SER A 94 -9.44 8.14 13.84
N LEU A 95 -9.21 7.48 14.98
CA LEU A 95 -9.37 6.03 15.13
C LEU A 95 -10.82 5.59 14.87
N GLY A 96 -11.79 6.40 15.31
CA GLY A 96 -13.21 6.19 15.02
C GLY A 96 -13.49 6.23 13.51
N ALA A 97 -12.91 7.18 12.79
CA ALA A 97 -13.03 7.26 11.34
C ALA A 97 -12.45 6.01 10.65
N MET A 98 -11.27 5.54 11.09
CA MET A 98 -10.68 4.31 10.56
C MET A 98 -11.59 3.10 10.77
N ARG A 99 -12.11 2.88 11.98
CA ARG A 99 -12.99 1.75 12.33
C ARG A 99 -14.32 1.75 11.58
N ASN A 100 -14.85 2.93 11.29
CA ASN A 100 -16.17 3.08 10.66
C ASN A 100 -16.12 3.17 9.12
N GLY A 101 -14.97 2.86 8.49
CA GLY A 101 -14.86 2.73 7.05
C GLY A 101 -14.77 4.06 6.29
N TYR A 102 -14.37 5.15 6.95
CA TYR A 102 -14.12 6.44 6.30
C TYR A 102 -12.78 6.51 5.58
N ILE A 103 -11.94 5.48 5.72
CA ILE A 103 -10.70 5.32 4.97
C ILE A 103 -10.95 4.31 3.85
N ASP A 104 -10.80 4.74 2.60
CA ASP A 104 -11.05 3.87 1.45
C ASP A 104 -9.90 2.90 1.20
N VAL A 105 -8.67 3.39 1.29
CA VAL A 105 -7.45 2.61 1.06
C VAL A 105 -6.45 2.84 2.17
N THR A 106 -5.83 1.77 2.65
CA THR A 106 -4.61 1.89 3.46
C THR A 106 -3.48 1.09 2.82
N ILE A 107 -2.28 1.68 2.79
CA ILE A 107 -1.05 1.01 2.37
C ILE A 107 -0.22 0.78 3.62
N LEU A 108 -0.02 -0.48 3.98
CA LEU A 108 0.70 -0.88 5.18
C LEU A 108 1.99 -1.64 4.85
N GLY A 109 3.07 -1.29 5.54
CA GLY A 109 4.26 -2.12 5.54
C GLY A 109 3.99 -3.48 6.16
N ALA A 110 4.63 -4.55 5.67
CA ALA A 110 4.46 -5.89 6.20
C ALA A 110 5.79 -6.56 6.54
N LEU A 111 5.80 -7.28 7.66
CA LEU A 111 6.85 -8.25 7.98
C LEU A 111 6.56 -9.58 7.28
N GLN A 112 5.30 -10.02 7.31
CA GLN A 112 4.78 -11.18 6.60
C GLN A 112 3.34 -10.90 6.15
N VAL A 113 2.96 -11.52 5.04
CA VAL A 113 1.59 -11.63 4.56
C VAL A 113 1.37 -13.06 4.08
N ASP A 114 0.16 -13.60 4.20
CA ASP A 114 -0.08 -14.96 3.77
C ASP A 114 -1.16 -15.11 2.68
N ALA A 115 -1.32 -16.36 2.24
CA ALA A 115 -2.22 -16.70 1.14
C ALA A 115 -3.69 -16.37 1.42
N GLN A 116 -4.09 -16.21 2.68
CA GLN A 116 -5.44 -15.84 3.10
C GLN A 116 -5.61 -14.32 3.32
N GLY A 117 -4.56 -13.53 3.02
CA GLY A 117 -4.59 -12.09 3.27
C GLY A 117 -4.44 -11.68 4.73
N ASN A 118 -3.91 -12.57 5.56
CA ASN A 118 -3.54 -12.20 6.92
C ASN A 118 -2.28 -11.33 6.90
N LEU A 119 -2.26 -10.29 7.72
CA LEU A 119 -1.15 -9.35 7.84
C LEU A 119 -0.46 -9.50 9.19
N ALA A 120 0.87 -9.57 9.18
CA ALA A 120 1.71 -9.46 10.37
C ALA A 120 2.74 -8.34 10.18
N ASN A 121 2.62 -7.25 10.94
CA ASN A 121 3.51 -6.11 10.82
C ASN A 121 3.86 -5.42 12.15
N TRP A 122 3.29 -5.84 13.29
CA TRP A 122 3.40 -5.09 14.54
C TRP A 122 4.44 -5.64 15.53
N ALA A 123 4.86 -6.90 15.39
CA ALA A 123 5.83 -7.50 16.30
C ALA A 123 6.80 -8.43 15.57
N CYS A 124 8.07 -8.32 15.89
CA CYS A 124 9.10 -9.24 15.43
C CYS A 124 10.02 -9.65 16.60
N ARG A 125 10.76 -10.74 16.43
CA ARG A 125 11.80 -11.14 17.38
C ARG A 125 13.16 -10.63 16.91
N ARG A 126 13.90 -9.98 17.82
CA ARG A 126 15.30 -9.59 17.65
C ARG A 126 16.05 -9.97 18.91
N ASP A 127 17.16 -10.68 18.78
CA ASP A 127 18.01 -11.12 19.90
C ASP A 127 17.20 -11.81 21.03
N GLY A 128 16.25 -12.68 20.63
CA GLY A 128 15.40 -13.43 21.54
C GLY A 128 14.25 -12.63 22.18
N LYS A 129 14.19 -11.31 21.99
CA LYS A 129 13.15 -10.43 22.58
C LYS A 129 12.12 -10.03 21.53
N TRP A 130 10.88 -9.78 21.98
CA TRP A 130 9.83 -9.20 21.16
C TRP A 130 10.03 -7.68 21.05
N TRP A 131 9.88 -7.16 19.83
CA TRP A 131 9.87 -5.74 19.52
C TRP A 131 8.49 -5.41 18.93
N PRO A 132 7.55 -4.94 19.78
CA PRO A 132 6.20 -4.57 19.34
C PRO A 132 6.13 -3.12 18.86
N GLY A 133 5.15 -2.84 17.98
CA GLY A 133 4.82 -1.49 17.52
C GLY A 133 3.59 -1.56 16.62
N ILE A 134 2.38 -1.51 17.22
CA ILE A 134 1.14 -1.72 16.47
C ILE A 134 0.55 -0.44 15.88
N GLY A 135 0.65 0.71 16.58
CA GLY A 135 -0.02 1.95 16.17
C GLY A 135 -1.50 1.72 15.86
N GLY A 136 -2.03 2.40 14.85
CA GLY A 136 -3.39 2.22 14.35
C GLY A 136 -3.58 1.09 13.33
N ALA A 137 -2.55 0.26 13.09
CA ALA A 137 -2.61 -0.74 12.01
C ALA A 137 -3.75 -1.76 12.16
N MET A 138 -4.12 -2.12 13.39
CA MET A 138 -5.23 -3.03 13.65
C MET A 138 -6.57 -2.41 13.24
N ASP A 139 -6.79 -1.13 13.56
CA ASP A 139 -8.01 -0.39 13.21
C ASP A 139 -8.11 -0.20 11.69
N LEU A 140 -6.99 0.08 11.03
CA LEU A 140 -6.90 0.16 9.57
C LEU A 140 -7.22 -1.19 8.90
N CYS A 141 -6.68 -2.30 9.42
CA CYS A 141 -6.97 -3.63 8.90
C CYS A 141 -8.45 -4.00 9.02
N HIS A 142 -9.12 -3.52 10.07
CA HIS A 142 -10.54 -3.83 10.33
C HIS A 142 -11.50 -2.95 9.53
N GLY A 143 -11.26 -1.63 9.50
CA GLY A 143 -12.23 -0.66 9.00
C GLY A 143 -12.02 -0.25 7.54
N THR A 144 -10.81 -0.42 6.99
CA THR A 144 -10.50 0.07 5.63
C THR A 144 -11.03 -0.88 4.55
N ARG A 145 -11.62 -0.34 3.49
CA ARG A 145 -12.20 -1.12 2.38
C ARG A 145 -11.14 -1.88 1.58
N LYS A 146 -9.96 -1.27 1.36
CA LYS A 146 -8.86 -1.87 0.60
C LYS A 146 -7.54 -1.73 1.34
N VAL A 147 -7.03 -2.83 1.85
CA VAL A 147 -5.70 -2.90 2.47
C VAL A 147 -4.69 -3.39 1.44
N ILE A 148 -3.64 -2.61 1.21
CA ILE A 148 -2.51 -2.94 0.34
C ILE A 148 -1.31 -3.23 1.23
N ALA A 149 -0.75 -4.43 1.13
CA ALA A 149 0.51 -4.78 1.80
C ALA A 149 1.69 -4.41 0.90
N ALA A 150 2.52 -3.46 1.34
CA ALA A 150 3.71 -2.99 0.64
C ALA A 150 4.97 -3.49 1.35
N LEU A 151 5.69 -4.44 0.75
CA LEU A 151 6.83 -5.08 1.38
C LEU A 151 7.87 -5.54 0.36
N GLN A 152 9.14 -5.68 0.77
CA GLN A 152 10.12 -6.40 -0.04
C GLN A 152 9.74 -7.88 -0.08
N HIS A 153 9.94 -8.52 -1.22
CA HIS A 153 9.49 -9.88 -1.50
C HIS A 153 10.11 -10.91 -0.54
N THR A 154 11.40 -10.70 -0.24
CA THR A 154 12.16 -11.53 0.70
C THR A 154 12.75 -10.68 1.83
N ASP A 155 13.20 -11.35 2.88
CA ASP A 155 14.01 -10.72 3.91
C ASP A 155 15.49 -10.59 3.47
N LYS A 156 16.33 -10.01 4.34
CA LYS A 156 17.79 -9.84 4.08
C LYS A 156 18.58 -11.13 3.90
N HIS A 157 17.97 -12.28 4.18
CA HIS A 157 18.56 -13.61 4.03
C HIS A 157 17.96 -14.39 2.84
N GLY A 158 17.14 -13.72 2.01
CA GLY A 158 16.46 -14.34 0.87
C GLY A 158 15.24 -15.20 1.24
N ARG A 159 14.77 -15.16 2.49
CA ARG A 159 13.60 -15.94 2.91
C ARG A 159 12.30 -15.23 2.49
N PRO A 160 11.32 -15.97 1.93
CA PRO A 160 10.03 -15.41 1.55
C PRO A 160 9.33 -14.67 2.69
N LYS A 161 8.65 -13.59 2.37
CA LYS A 161 7.75 -12.84 3.27
C LYS A 161 6.28 -13.02 2.90
N ILE A 162 6.01 -13.55 1.70
CA ILE A 162 4.68 -14.01 1.27
C ILE A 162 4.63 -15.51 1.56
N LEU A 163 3.79 -15.94 2.50
CA LEU A 163 3.84 -17.28 3.09
C LEU A 163 2.50 -18.00 2.90
N PRO A 164 2.48 -19.34 3.00
CA PRO A 164 1.22 -20.08 3.05
C PRO A 164 0.39 -19.68 4.28
N ARG A 165 1.07 -19.40 5.42
CA ARG A 165 0.50 -18.91 6.68
C ARG A 165 1.53 -18.07 7.42
N CYS A 166 1.11 -16.94 7.96
CA CYS A 166 1.96 -16.11 8.81
C CYS A 166 2.44 -16.88 10.05
N THR A 167 3.71 -16.67 10.42
CA THR A 167 4.32 -17.26 11.62
C THR A 167 4.55 -16.22 12.73
N LEU A 168 4.43 -14.94 12.39
CA LEU A 168 4.45 -13.83 13.33
C LEU A 168 3.03 -13.49 13.81
N PRO A 169 2.88 -12.82 14.98
CA PRO A 169 1.60 -12.38 15.46
C PRO A 169 0.86 -11.52 14.44
N LEU A 170 -0.42 -11.84 14.20
CA LEU A 170 -1.23 -11.14 13.22
C LEU A 170 -1.61 -9.74 13.70
N THR A 171 -1.64 -8.81 12.78
CA THR A 171 -2.23 -7.46 12.90
C THR A 171 -3.71 -7.49 12.51
N GLY A 172 -4.02 -8.18 11.43
CA GLY A 172 -5.37 -8.39 10.93
C GLY A 172 -5.48 -9.70 10.16
N SER A 173 -6.66 -10.30 10.18
CA SER A 173 -6.97 -11.54 9.47
C SER A 173 -7.80 -11.24 8.23
N GLY A 174 -7.44 -11.81 7.06
CA GLY A 174 -8.17 -11.71 5.81
C GLY A 174 -8.36 -10.29 5.27
N CYS A 175 -7.59 -9.33 5.77
CA CYS A 175 -7.77 -7.91 5.47
C CYS A 175 -7.07 -7.47 4.18
N VAL A 176 -5.92 -8.05 3.85
CA VAL A 176 -5.13 -7.68 2.67
C VAL A 176 -5.85 -8.09 1.39
N LYS A 177 -5.99 -7.12 0.46
CA LYS A 177 -6.58 -7.35 -0.86
C LYS A 177 -5.53 -7.35 -1.98
N VAL A 178 -4.44 -6.61 -1.79
CA VAL A 178 -3.36 -6.49 -2.78
C VAL A 178 -2.02 -6.56 -2.06
N ILE A 179 -1.09 -7.30 -2.63
CA ILE A 179 0.30 -7.38 -2.17
C ILE A 179 1.18 -6.77 -3.26
N VAL A 180 1.98 -5.77 -2.91
CA VAL A 180 2.92 -5.11 -3.82
C VAL A 180 4.34 -5.30 -3.30
N THR A 181 5.17 -5.91 -4.12
CA THR A 181 6.61 -6.06 -3.86
C THR A 181 7.43 -5.38 -4.96
N GLU A 182 8.74 -5.32 -4.82
CA GLU A 182 9.62 -4.83 -5.89
C GLU A 182 9.65 -5.73 -7.13
N HIS A 183 9.15 -6.96 -7.01
CA HIS A 183 9.17 -7.94 -8.09
C HIS A 183 7.80 -8.21 -8.70
N ALA A 184 6.73 -8.12 -7.91
CA ALA A 184 5.41 -8.56 -8.36
C ALA A 184 4.26 -7.89 -7.62
N VAL A 185 3.08 -7.93 -8.25
CA VAL A 185 1.80 -7.59 -7.65
C VAL A 185 0.91 -8.82 -7.62
N PHE A 186 0.34 -9.11 -6.46
CA PHE A 186 -0.64 -10.17 -6.28
C PHE A 186 -1.98 -9.61 -5.81
N ASP A 187 -3.06 -10.16 -6.35
CA ASP A 187 -4.39 -10.06 -5.76
C ASP A 187 -4.57 -11.18 -4.73
N VAL A 188 -5.20 -10.85 -3.62
CA VAL A 188 -5.67 -11.84 -2.65
C VAL A 188 -7.14 -12.07 -2.89
N THR A 189 -7.50 -13.31 -3.24
CA THR A 189 -8.87 -13.74 -3.54
C THR A 189 -9.29 -14.83 -2.57
N ASP A 190 -10.56 -15.20 -2.59
CA ASP A 190 -11.09 -16.32 -1.78
C ASP A 190 -10.44 -17.66 -2.16
N ASP A 191 -9.97 -17.79 -3.41
CA ASP A 191 -9.29 -18.97 -3.94
C ASP A 191 -7.76 -18.94 -3.71
N GLY A 192 -7.23 -17.89 -3.08
CA GLY A 192 -5.81 -17.70 -2.79
C GLY A 192 -5.16 -16.56 -3.58
N LEU A 193 -3.84 -16.65 -3.76
CA LEU A 193 -3.07 -15.60 -4.42
C LEU A 193 -3.14 -15.72 -5.95
N VAL A 194 -3.30 -14.58 -6.60
CA VAL A 194 -3.26 -14.45 -8.06
C VAL A 194 -2.16 -13.48 -8.46
N LEU A 195 -1.13 -13.94 -9.15
CA LEU A 195 -0.10 -13.06 -9.70
C LEU A 195 -0.71 -12.21 -10.81
N ARG A 196 -0.79 -10.89 -10.58
CA ARG A 196 -1.36 -9.91 -11.51
C ARG A 196 -0.31 -9.36 -12.47
N GLU A 197 0.88 -9.10 -11.96
CA GLU A 197 1.90 -8.36 -12.70
C GLU A 197 3.30 -8.70 -12.18
N ILE A 198 4.28 -8.77 -13.09
CA ILE A 198 5.72 -8.84 -12.77
C ILE A 198 6.33 -7.46 -13.03
N LEU A 199 6.95 -6.86 -12.02
CA LEU A 199 7.47 -5.49 -12.04
C LEU A 199 8.97 -5.40 -12.34
N SER A 200 9.69 -6.50 -12.21
CA SER A 200 11.14 -6.59 -12.40
C SER A 200 11.48 -7.42 -13.64
N HIS A 201 12.77 -7.60 -13.88
CA HIS A 201 13.25 -8.53 -14.91
C HIS A 201 13.23 -10.01 -14.45
N ALA A 202 12.64 -10.29 -13.27
CA ALA A 202 12.52 -11.65 -12.76
C ALA A 202 11.60 -12.49 -13.66
N THR A 203 11.99 -13.72 -13.89
CA THR A 203 11.17 -14.71 -14.56
C THR A 203 10.07 -15.23 -13.65
N LEU A 204 9.05 -15.86 -14.20
CA LEU A 204 7.98 -16.49 -13.42
C LEU A 204 8.54 -17.55 -12.43
N ASP A 205 9.55 -18.30 -12.85
CA ASP A 205 10.16 -19.34 -12.00
C ASP A 205 10.95 -18.73 -10.84
N GLU A 206 11.61 -17.59 -11.06
CA GLU A 206 12.25 -16.84 -9.97
C GLU A 206 11.19 -16.28 -9.00
N ILE A 207 10.06 -15.74 -9.49
CA ILE A 207 8.94 -15.31 -8.64
C ILE A 207 8.42 -16.49 -7.82
N ARG A 208 8.25 -17.67 -8.41
CA ARG A 208 7.84 -18.89 -7.69
C ARG A 208 8.84 -19.29 -6.62
N ALA A 209 10.12 -19.25 -6.93
CA ALA A 209 11.18 -19.59 -5.97
C ALA A 209 11.26 -18.63 -4.77
N MET A 210 10.94 -17.33 -4.99
CA MET A 210 10.94 -16.30 -3.94
C MET A 210 9.63 -16.25 -3.13
N THR A 211 8.52 -16.83 -3.63
CA THR A 211 7.20 -16.80 -2.99
C THR A 211 6.97 -18.08 -2.21
N GLY A 212 6.79 -17.99 -0.90
CA GLY A 212 6.54 -19.17 -0.06
C GLY A 212 5.15 -19.77 -0.22
N ALA A 213 4.16 -18.97 -0.65
CA ALA A 213 2.79 -19.41 -0.87
C ALA A 213 2.55 -19.83 -2.33
N PRO A 214 1.68 -20.81 -2.60
CA PRO A 214 1.24 -21.10 -3.95
C PRO A 214 0.41 -19.94 -4.52
N PHE A 215 0.47 -19.73 -5.82
CA PHE A 215 -0.34 -18.74 -6.51
C PHE A 215 -0.72 -19.20 -7.93
N THR A 216 -1.78 -18.63 -8.47
CA THR A 216 -2.21 -18.76 -9.86
C THR A 216 -1.82 -17.52 -10.65
N LEU A 217 -1.91 -17.60 -11.98
CA LEU A 217 -1.69 -16.46 -12.86
C LEU A 217 -3.03 -15.78 -13.16
N ALA A 218 -3.04 -14.45 -13.15
CA ALA A 218 -4.19 -13.71 -13.65
C ALA A 218 -4.46 -14.09 -15.11
N PRO A 219 -5.72 -14.23 -15.53
CA PRO A 219 -6.05 -14.43 -16.94
C PRO A 219 -5.39 -13.30 -17.76
N THR A 220 -4.68 -13.65 -18.82
CA THR A 220 -4.08 -12.66 -19.72
C THR A 220 -5.20 -11.75 -20.22
N ARG A 221 -5.21 -10.49 -19.82
CA ARG A 221 -6.09 -9.50 -20.45
C ARG A 221 -5.59 -9.34 -21.87
N HIS A 222 -6.22 -10.03 -22.83
CA HIS A 222 -6.13 -9.62 -24.21
C HIS A 222 -6.58 -8.15 -24.23
N ALA A 223 -5.68 -7.26 -24.66
CA ALA A 223 -6.03 -5.87 -24.91
C ALA A 223 -7.27 -5.88 -25.81
N GLN A 224 -8.43 -5.58 -25.26
CA GLN A 224 -9.60 -5.31 -26.07
C GLN A 224 -9.22 -4.11 -26.91
N ALA A 225 -9.08 -4.34 -28.21
CA ALA A 225 -8.96 -3.29 -29.21
C ALA A 225 -10.08 -2.27 -28.93
N ALA A 226 -9.70 -1.00 -28.83
CA ALA A 226 -10.66 0.07 -28.74
C ALA A 226 -11.71 -0.09 -29.84
N PRO A 227 -13.02 0.08 -29.55
CA PRO A 227 -14.04 0.01 -30.58
C PRO A 227 -13.68 1.05 -31.66
N ALA A 228 -13.62 0.60 -32.90
CA ALA A 228 -13.43 1.45 -34.05
C ALA A 228 -14.48 2.56 -34.03
N THR A 229 -14.03 3.80 -34.09
CA THR A 229 -14.90 4.96 -34.30
C THR A 229 -15.65 4.75 -35.60
N PRO A 230 -16.98 4.84 -35.67
CA PRO A 230 -17.67 4.80 -36.94
C PRO A 230 -17.32 6.07 -37.72
N GLU A 231 -16.57 5.91 -38.80
CA GLU A 231 -16.48 6.93 -39.84
C GLU A 231 -17.84 7.10 -40.51
N GLY A 232 -18.24 8.36 -40.63
CA GLY A 232 -19.07 8.80 -41.73
C GLY A 232 -20.57 8.82 -41.51
N LEU A 233 -21.06 10.04 -41.31
CA LEU A 233 -22.25 10.50 -42.01
C LEU A 233 -22.09 11.97 -42.32
N ALA A 234 -21.52 12.20 -43.48
CA ALA A 234 -21.68 13.47 -44.19
C ALA A 234 -23.14 13.57 -44.67
N ARG A 235 -23.80 14.64 -44.29
CA ARG A 235 -24.69 15.47 -45.11
C ARG A 235 -25.15 16.68 -44.30
#